data_b190e3ef1ac2ab23691a2b6eeb07307e
#
_entry.id   b190e3ef1ac2ab23691a2b6eeb07307e
#
_cell.length_a   1.000
_cell.length_b   1.000
_cell.length_c   1.000
_cell.angle_alpha   90.00
_cell.angle_beta   90.00
_cell.angle_gamma   90.00
#
_symmetry.space_group_name_H-M   'P 1'
#
loop_
_entity.id
_entity.type
_entity.pdbx_description
1 polymer ?
#
loop_
_entity_poly.entity_id
_entity_poly.type
_entity_poly.pdbx_seq_one_letter_code
_entity_poly.pdbx_strand_id
1 'polypeptide(L)'
;YGLVGSEMCIRDRKMGIFSKDIGIDLGTANTLVYVKGKGIVVREPSVVAIDKYEGKVLAVGNAANEMIGRTPENIVAVRPMKDGVIADFDITQAMIRAFIKEADVSNVFKPRVVVCIPSGITEVERRAVEEAVIQAGAKAVALIEEPMAAAMGAGLPVNDATGNMVVDIGGGTTEVAVISLGGIVSSRSIRIAGNALDSAIINYLKKENQINIGDKMAEDIKVAIASAYEDDEEGVYEVRGRDVATGLPKTAQIKESEIRAAISENVDEMIEAIKLTLENTPPELAADVMERGIVLTGGGALIKGLDKLITESTKIPTHVAEYPLDCVAIGTGKALDNIKELIESSK
;
A
#
# COMPACT_ATOMS: atom_id res chain seq x y z
N TYR A 1 42.35 -35.30 -26.27
CA TYR A 1 41.27 -34.34 -26.16
C TYR A 1 40.76 -34.30 -24.74
N GLY A 2 40.93 -33.12 -24.18
CA GLY A 2 40.81 -32.85 -22.79
C GLY A 2 39.44 -32.47 -22.30
N LEU A 3 39.26 -32.66 -21.02
CA LEU A 3 38.19 -32.30 -20.13
C LEU A 3 38.13 -30.77 -19.93
N VAL A 4 37.13 -30.11 -20.52
CA VAL A 4 36.64 -28.80 -20.12
C VAL A 4 35.12 -28.87 -20.20
N GLY A 5 34.44 -28.96 -19.05
CA GLY A 5 32.99 -29.00 -19.05
C GLY A 5 32.31 -29.46 -17.76
N SER A 6 32.98 -29.47 -16.59
CA SER A 6 32.36 -29.97 -15.37
C SER A 6 32.45 -29.03 -14.13
N GLU A 7 33.02 -27.83 -14.25
CA GLU A 7 33.15 -26.95 -13.08
C GLU A 7 32.08 -25.87 -12.95
N MET A 8 31.19 -25.71 -13.92
CA MET A 8 30.15 -24.66 -13.88
C MET A 8 28.82 -25.10 -13.27
N CYS A 9 28.64 -26.37 -12.92
CA CYS A 9 27.39 -26.91 -12.35
C CYS A 9 27.40 -27.18 -10.85
N ILE A 10 28.53 -26.94 -10.14
CA ILE A 10 28.63 -27.28 -8.71
C ILE A 10 28.43 -26.08 -7.79
N ARG A 11 28.42 -24.85 -8.33
CA ARG A 11 28.29 -23.63 -7.53
C ARG A 11 26.85 -23.29 -7.11
N ASP A 12 25.83 -23.80 -7.81
CA ASP A 12 24.43 -23.47 -7.57
C ASP A 12 23.67 -24.41 -6.61
N ARG A 13 24.28 -25.49 -6.15
CA ARG A 13 23.59 -26.47 -5.26
C ARG A 13 23.85 -26.31 -3.78
N LYS A 14 24.56 -25.28 -3.31
CA LYS A 14 24.81 -25.03 -1.87
C LYS A 14 24.07 -23.83 -1.27
N MET A 15 23.03 -23.31 -1.92
CA MET A 15 22.25 -22.17 -1.39
C MET A 15 21.00 -22.57 -0.59
N GLY A 16 20.89 -23.78 -0.09
CA GLY A 16 19.70 -24.32 0.62
C GLY A 16 19.67 -24.12 2.13
N ILE A 17 20.67 -23.49 2.76
CA ILE A 17 20.78 -23.42 4.25
C ILE A 17 20.71 -21.97 4.77
N PHE A 18 20.78 -20.96 3.91
CA PHE A 18 20.76 -19.57 4.34
C PHE A 18 19.33 -19.02 4.40
N SER A 19 19.07 -18.13 5.37
CA SER A 19 17.84 -17.37 5.45
C SER A 19 17.54 -16.69 4.12
N LYS A 20 16.29 -16.77 3.67
CA LYS A 20 15.85 -16.09 2.47
C LYS A 20 15.65 -14.60 2.77
N ASP A 21 16.12 -13.75 1.86
CA ASP A 21 15.83 -12.32 1.92
C ASP A 21 14.35 -12.08 1.64
N ILE A 22 13.77 -11.09 2.29
CA ILE A 22 12.35 -10.75 2.18
C ILE A 22 12.13 -9.27 1.86
N GLY A 23 11.10 -8.99 1.09
CA GLY A 23 10.54 -7.66 0.89
C GLY A 23 9.26 -7.51 1.71
N ILE A 24 9.08 -6.37 2.36
CA ILE A 24 7.86 -6.05 3.12
C ILE A 24 7.28 -4.75 2.56
N ASP A 25 6.05 -4.86 2.09
CA ASP A 25 5.18 -3.70 1.88
C ASP A 25 4.41 -3.48 3.18
N LEU A 26 4.83 -2.49 3.96
CA LEU A 26 4.27 -2.16 5.28
C LEU A 26 3.18 -1.10 5.14
N GLY A 27 2.07 -1.46 4.48
CA GLY A 27 1.00 -0.52 4.21
C GLY A 27 0.08 -0.22 5.42
N THR A 28 -0.60 0.92 5.35
CA THR A 28 -1.57 1.36 6.37
C THR A 28 -2.77 0.42 6.47
N ALA A 29 -3.26 -0.09 5.34
CA ALA A 29 -4.42 -0.99 5.30
C ALA A 29 -4.01 -2.47 5.33
N ASN A 30 -3.04 -2.84 4.52
CA ASN A 30 -2.56 -4.22 4.36
C ASN A 30 -1.04 -4.25 4.39
N THR A 31 -0.49 -5.33 4.91
CA THR A 31 0.93 -5.67 4.85
C THR A 31 1.13 -6.89 3.96
N LEU A 32 2.04 -6.78 2.99
CA LEU A 32 2.41 -7.89 2.12
C LEU A 32 3.87 -8.28 2.35
N VAL A 33 4.16 -9.57 2.35
CA VAL A 33 5.54 -10.07 2.46
C VAL A 33 5.90 -10.90 1.23
N TYR A 34 6.94 -10.46 0.56
CA TYR A 34 7.54 -11.15 -0.58
C TYR A 34 8.79 -11.91 -0.12
N VAL A 35 8.90 -13.18 -0.47
CA VAL A 35 10.09 -14.01 -0.18
C VAL A 35 10.84 -14.28 -1.47
N LYS A 36 12.15 -13.98 -1.49
CA LYS A 36 12.99 -14.20 -2.65
C LYS A 36 12.90 -15.66 -3.14
N GLY A 37 12.46 -15.83 -4.39
CA GLY A 37 12.26 -17.12 -5.04
C GLY A 37 10.97 -17.88 -4.69
N LYS A 38 10.07 -17.28 -3.86
CA LYS A 38 8.73 -17.83 -3.60
C LYS A 38 7.61 -16.88 -4.06
N GLY A 39 7.88 -15.57 -4.20
CA GLY A 39 6.86 -14.55 -4.47
C GLY A 39 6.21 -14.02 -3.19
N ILE A 40 5.02 -13.44 -3.31
CA ILE A 40 4.23 -12.95 -2.18
C ILE A 40 3.66 -14.14 -1.40
N VAL A 41 4.00 -14.25 -0.12
CA VAL A 41 3.63 -15.37 0.76
C VAL A 41 2.71 -14.96 1.91
N VAL A 42 2.67 -13.66 2.26
CA VAL A 42 1.75 -13.11 3.26
C VAL A 42 0.98 -11.96 2.63
N ARG A 43 -0.33 -11.93 2.88
CA ARG A 43 -1.26 -10.86 2.53
C ARG A 43 -2.23 -10.70 3.68
N GLU A 44 -1.95 -9.79 4.57
CA GLU A 44 -2.70 -9.65 5.80
C GLU A 44 -3.07 -8.18 6.05
N PRO A 45 -4.26 -7.89 6.57
CA PRO A 45 -4.59 -6.55 7.05
C PRO A 45 -3.61 -6.10 8.13
N SER A 46 -3.23 -4.83 8.11
CA SER A 46 -2.38 -4.20 9.13
C SER A 46 -3.20 -3.91 10.39
N VAL A 47 -3.68 -4.98 11.03
CA VAL A 47 -4.56 -4.94 12.21
C VAL A 47 -4.02 -5.86 13.30
N VAL A 48 -4.09 -5.41 14.55
CA VAL A 48 -3.69 -6.18 15.73
C VAL A 48 -4.79 -6.08 16.79
N ALA A 49 -5.19 -7.21 17.35
CA ALA A 49 -6.08 -7.26 18.52
C ALA A 49 -5.26 -7.45 19.78
N ILE A 50 -5.48 -6.60 20.77
CA ILE A 50 -4.77 -6.60 22.05
C ILE A 50 -5.74 -6.65 23.23
N ASP A 51 -5.32 -7.27 24.32
CA ASP A 51 -5.94 -7.09 25.64
C ASP A 51 -5.51 -5.75 26.21
N LYS A 52 -6.46 -4.86 26.52
CA LYS A 52 -6.19 -3.50 27.02
C LYS A 52 -5.51 -3.46 28.38
N TYR A 53 -5.73 -4.48 29.21
CA TYR A 53 -5.22 -4.49 30.59
C TYR A 53 -3.83 -5.12 30.66
N GLU A 54 -3.60 -6.18 29.87
CA GLU A 54 -2.33 -6.89 29.87
C GLU A 54 -1.36 -6.39 28.78
N GLY A 55 -1.85 -5.61 27.79
CA GLY A 55 -1.06 -5.21 26.61
C GLY A 55 -0.67 -6.37 25.72
N LYS A 56 -1.28 -7.53 25.89
CA LYS A 56 -0.93 -8.76 25.19
C LYS A 56 -1.59 -8.82 23.82
N VAL A 57 -0.80 -9.15 22.79
CA VAL A 57 -1.32 -9.41 21.45
C VAL A 57 -2.10 -10.73 21.45
N LEU A 58 -3.36 -10.65 21.03
CA LEU A 58 -4.29 -11.78 20.94
C LEU A 58 -4.42 -12.32 19.52
N ALA A 59 -4.43 -11.43 18.51
CA ALA A 59 -4.53 -11.79 17.11
C ALA A 59 -3.84 -10.74 16.24
N VAL A 60 -3.44 -11.12 15.01
CA VAL A 60 -2.83 -10.25 14.02
C VAL A 60 -3.48 -10.55 12.67
N GLY A 61 -3.51 -9.57 11.76
CA GLY A 61 -3.97 -9.76 10.39
C GLY A 61 -5.47 -10.04 10.29
N ASN A 62 -5.87 -11.00 9.46
CA ASN A 62 -7.27 -11.36 9.21
C ASN A 62 -8.03 -11.69 10.49
N ALA A 63 -7.42 -12.47 11.39
CA ALA A 63 -8.06 -12.82 12.65
C ALA A 63 -8.36 -11.59 13.53
N ALA A 64 -7.49 -10.59 13.54
CA ALA A 64 -7.72 -9.32 14.24
C ALA A 64 -8.73 -8.44 13.51
N ASN A 65 -8.70 -8.42 12.17
CA ASN A 65 -9.61 -7.62 11.35
C ASN A 65 -11.07 -8.06 11.52
N GLU A 66 -11.34 -9.35 11.67
CA GLU A 66 -12.69 -9.86 11.96
C GLU A 66 -13.23 -9.38 13.33
N MET A 67 -12.35 -8.97 14.23
CA MET A 67 -12.69 -8.47 15.56
C MET A 67 -13.04 -6.98 15.59
N ILE A 68 -12.75 -6.21 14.54
CA ILE A 68 -13.05 -4.78 14.47
C ILE A 68 -14.56 -4.54 14.67
N GLY A 69 -14.90 -3.66 15.63
CA GLY A 69 -16.29 -3.32 15.97
C GLY A 69 -17.11 -4.43 16.65
N ARG A 70 -16.47 -5.55 17.03
CA ARG A 70 -17.13 -6.72 17.65
C ARG A 70 -16.50 -7.17 18.96
N THR A 71 -15.53 -6.42 19.46
CA THR A 71 -14.77 -6.77 20.67
C THR A 71 -15.51 -6.38 21.94
N PRO A 72 -15.40 -7.20 23.02
CA PRO A 72 -15.80 -6.76 24.36
C PRO A 72 -14.87 -5.65 24.86
N GLU A 73 -15.24 -5.02 25.98
CA GLU A 73 -14.59 -3.79 26.49
C GLU A 73 -13.08 -3.96 26.79
N ASN A 74 -12.66 -5.15 27.18
CA ASN A 74 -11.27 -5.48 27.51
C ASN A 74 -10.38 -5.77 26.28
N ILE A 75 -10.94 -5.92 25.08
CA ILE A 75 -10.21 -6.19 23.85
C ILE A 75 -10.37 -5.03 22.89
N VAL A 76 -9.30 -4.63 22.22
CA VAL A 76 -9.34 -3.64 21.13
C VAL A 76 -8.58 -4.15 19.92
N ALA A 77 -9.21 -4.03 18.73
CA ALA A 77 -8.54 -4.21 17.46
C ALA A 77 -8.10 -2.83 16.95
N VAL A 78 -6.81 -2.67 16.72
CA VAL A 78 -6.19 -1.40 16.31
C VAL A 78 -5.44 -1.54 15.01
N ARG A 79 -5.34 -0.45 14.25
CA ARG A 79 -4.46 -0.31 13.09
C ARG A 79 -3.20 0.42 13.56
N PRO A 80 -2.04 -0.25 13.68
CA PRO A 80 -0.83 0.35 14.24
C PRO A 80 -0.10 1.26 13.24
N MET A 81 -0.48 1.21 11.97
CA MET A 81 -0.02 2.10 10.90
C MET A 81 -1.09 3.15 10.60
N LYS A 82 -0.68 4.38 10.41
CA LYS A 82 -1.57 5.49 10.03
C LYS A 82 -0.87 6.42 9.05
N ASP A 83 -1.56 6.74 7.95
CA ASP A 83 -1.06 7.69 6.95
C ASP A 83 0.38 7.35 6.47
N GLY A 84 0.65 6.06 6.26
CA GLY A 84 1.95 5.54 5.80
C GLY A 84 3.05 5.45 6.87
N VAL A 85 2.78 5.84 8.13
CA VAL A 85 3.79 5.85 9.21
C VAL A 85 3.35 5.02 10.41
N ILE A 86 4.32 4.68 11.28
CA ILE A 86 4.07 3.96 12.52
C ILE A 86 3.37 4.87 13.51
N ALA A 87 2.13 4.51 13.90
CA ALA A 87 1.36 5.21 14.92
C ALA A 87 1.59 4.60 16.33
N ASP A 88 1.85 3.28 16.39
CA ASP A 88 2.21 2.58 17.62
C ASP A 88 3.38 1.63 17.35
N PHE A 89 4.52 1.92 17.97
CA PHE A 89 5.77 1.21 17.72
C PHE A 89 5.73 -0.25 18.18
N ASP A 90 5.29 -0.50 19.41
CA ASP A 90 5.31 -1.84 20.01
C ASP A 90 4.34 -2.79 19.31
N ILE A 91 3.17 -2.27 18.96
CA ILE A 91 2.15 -3.06 18.25
C ILE A 91 2.60 -3.31 16.79
N THR A 92 3.20 -2.33 16.12
CA THR A 92 3.76 -2.50 14.76
C THR A 92 4.87 -3.54 14.77
N GLN A 93 5.80 -3.47 15.72
CA GLN A 93 6.87 -4.45 15.87
C GLN A 93 6.33 -5.87 16.07
N ALA A 94 5.30 -6.02 16.91
CA ALA A 94 4.66 -7.32 17.16
C ALA A 94 3.98 -7.86 15.89
N MET A 95 3.33 -6.99 15.11
CA MET A 95 2.71 -7.31 13.83
C MET A 95 3.76 -7.79 12.82
N ILE A 96 4.82 -7.02 12.61
CA ILE A 96 5.91 -7.36 11.68
C ILE A 96 6.54 -8.71 12.09
N ARG A 97 6.78 -8.93 13.38
CA ARG A 97 7.31 -10.20 13.89
C ARG A 97 6.39 -11.37 13.56
N ALA A 98 5.08 -11.21 13.69
CA ALA A 98 4.12 -12.25 13.33
C ALA A 98 4.19 -12.57 11.83
N PHE A 99 4.24 -11.57 10.96
CA PHE A 99 4.30 -11.76 9.51
C PHE A 99 5.64 -12.34 9.04
N ILE A 100 6.78 -11.93 9.63
CA ILE A 100 8.09 -12.58 9.35
C ILE A 100 8.06 -14.06 9.74
N LYS A 101 7.41 -14.41 10.85
CA LYS A 101 7.25 -15.80 11.30
C LYS A 101 6.34 -16.60 10.36
N GLU A 102 5.25 -16.00 9.92
CA GLU A 102 4.31 -16.62 8.97
C GLU A 102 4.95 -16.87 7.61
N ALA A 103 5.80 -15.97 7.14
CA ALA A 103 6.56 -16.12 5.90
C ALA A 103 7.51 -17.34 5.88
N ASP A 104 7.74 -17.98 7.01
CA ASP A 104 8.53 -19.23 7.17
C ASP A 104 9.90 -19.16 6.47
N VAL A 105 10.63 -18.07 6.70
CA VAL A 105 11.91 -17.83 6.01
C VAL A 105 13.10 -18.56 6.63
N SER A 106 13.14 -18.76 7.93
CA SER A 106 14.05 -19.61 8.68
C SER A 106 13.90 -19.38 10.19
N ASN A 107 13.97 -20.45 10.99
CA ASN A 107 14.04 -20.34 12.44
C ASN A 107 15.48 -20.18 12.96
N VAL A 108 16.49 -20.38 12.12
CA VAL A 108 17.92 -20.42 12.51
C VAL A 108 18.65 -19.14 12.10
N PHE A 109 18.35 -18.60 10.91
CA PHE A 109 19.03 -17.45 10.38
C PHE A 109 18.05 -16.30 10.14
N LYS A 110 18.34 -15.13 10.72
CA LYS A 110 17.56 -13.92 10.55
C LYS A 110 17.63 -13.42 9.09
N PRO A 111 16.49 -13.04 8.45
CA PRO A 111 16.48 -12.52 7.08
C PRO A 111 17.08 -11.12 6.99
N ARG A 112 17.59 -10.76 5.80
CA ARG A 112 17.73 -9.36 5.40
C ARG A 112 16.39 -8.91 4.81
N VAL A 113 16.00 -7.67 5.08
CA VAL A 113 14.68 -7.16 4.75
C VAL A 113 14.80 -5.89 3.92
N VAL A 114 14.06 -5.79 2.82
CA VAL A 114 13.76 -4.52 2.15
C VAL A 114 12.35 -4.11 2.58
N VAL A 115 12.19 -2.88 3.07
CA VAL A 115 10.88 -2.32 3.45
C VAL A 115 10.61 -1.07 2.64
N CYS A 116 9.41 -0.93 2.10
CA CYS A 116 8.99 0.31 1.48
C CYS A 116 8.55 1.33 2.52
N ILE A 117 8.76 2.59 2.18
CA ILE A 117 8.39 3.76 2.97
C ILE A 117 7.80 4.83 2.04
N PRO A 118 6.83 5.63 2.47
CA PRO A 118 6.34 6.76 1.69
C PRO A 118 7.46 7.74 1.34
N SER A 119 7.32 8.43 0.20
CA SER A 119 8.21 9.53 -0.12
C SER A 119 7.93 10.72 0.80
N GLY A 120 8.97 11.37 1.29
CA GLY A 120 8.83 12.55 2.13
C GLY A 120 8.56 12.29 3.61
N ILE A 121 8.75 11.08 4.12
CA ILE A 121 8.77 10.82 5.57
C ILE A 121 9.99 11.48 6.23
N THR A 122 9.85 11.81 7.51
CA THR A 122 10.93 12.39 8.32
C THR A 122 11.99 11.34 8.67
N GLU A 123 13.20 11.80 8.99
CA GLU A 123 14.28 10.92 9.46
C GLU A 123 13.92 10.16 10.74
N VAL A 124 13.06 10.71 11.58
CA VAL A 124 12.57 10.04 12.80
C VAL A 124 11.64 8.88 12.43
N GLU A 125 10.70 9.09 11.50
CA GLU A 125 9.79 8.06 11.01
C GLU A 125 10.56 6.97 10.25
N ARG A 126 11.55 7.34 9.42
CA ARG A 126 12.45 6.41 8.74
C ARG A 126 13.15 5.48 9.73
N ARG A 127 13.78 6.04 10.78
CA ARG A 127 14.44 5.28 11.84
C ARG A 127 13.48 4.39 12.60
N ALA A 128 12.26 4.87 12.87
CA ALA A 128 11.26 4.07 13.57
C ALA A 128 10.91 2.80 12.78
N VAL A 129 10.74 2.89 11.45
CA VAL A 129 10.48 1.71 10.59
C VAL A 129 11.68 0.75 10.62
N GLU A 130 12.90 1.27 10.43
CA GLU A 130 14.12 0.45 10.46
C GLU A 130 14.27 -0.29 11.80
N GLU A 131 14.11 0.43 12.91
CA GLU A 131 14.22 -0.13 14.26
C GLU A 131 13.14 -1.17 14.55
N ALA A 132 11.87 -0.91 14.18
CA ALA A 132 10.78 -1.85 14.35
C ALA A 132 11.04 -3.18 13.61
N VAL A 133 11.56 -3.11 12.39
CA VAL A 133 11.88 -4.31 11.59
C VAL A 133 13.09 -5.07 12.14
N ILE A 134 14.14 -4.38 12.60
CA ILE A 134 15.29 -5.01 13.28
C ILE A 134 14.84 -5.71 14.56
N GLN A 135 14.05 -5.04 15.39
CA GLN A 135 13.54 -5.61 16.63
C GLN A 135 12.51 -6.73 16.40
N ALA A 136 11.79 -6.71 15.27
CA ALA A 136 10.91 -7.80 14.85
C ALA A 136 11.67 -9.08 14.46
N GLY A 137 12.98 -8.98 14.20
CA GLY A 137 13.84 -10.14 13.97
C GLY A 137 14.66 -10.11 12.69
N ALA A 138 14.70 -9.01 11.94
CA ALA A 138 15.59 -8.86 10.80
C ALA A 138 17.07 -8.82 11.21
N LYS A 139 17.95 -9.28 10.31
CA LYS A 139 19.41 -9.16 10.45
C LYS A 139 19.92 -7.79 10.02
N ALA A 140 19.35 -7.27 8.97
CA ALA A 140 19.65 -5.97 8.38
C ALA A 140 18.43 -5.50 7.58
N VAL A 141 18.27 -4.19 7.48
CA VAL A 141 17.16 -3.56 6.78
C VAL A 141 17.73 -2.62 5.73
N ALA A 142 17.09 -2.58 4.57
CA ALA A 142 17.23 -1.55 3.56
C ALA A 142 15.86 -0.93 3.33
N LEU A 143 15.81 0.37 3.12
CA LEU A 143 14.58 1.09 2.84
C LEU A 143 14.52 1.47 1.36
N ILE A 144 13.34 1.40 0.76
CA ILE A 144 13.05 1.85 -0.60
C ILE A 144 11.79 2.70 -0.57
N GLU A 145 11.74 3.75 -1.36
CA GLU A 145 10.53 4.57 -1.45
C GLU A 145 9.39 3.85 -2.17
N GLU A 146 8.16 3.95 -1.63
CA GLU A 146 6.95 3.30 -2.17
C GLU A 146 6.76 3.52 -3.67
N PRO A 147 6.85 4.77 -4.21
CA PRO A 147 6.65 4.98 -5.63
C PRO A 147 7.73 4.32 -6.51
N MET A 148 8.98 4.21 -6.02
CA MET A 148 10.02 3.45 -6.71
C MET A 148 9.69 1.96 -6.74
N ALA A 149 9.28 1.40 -5.61
CA ALA A 149 8.86 0.01 -5.53
C ALA A 149 7.62 -0.24 -6.40
N ALA A 150 6.62 0.64 -6.37
CA ALA A 150 5.42 0.55 -7.21
C ALA A 150 5.76 0.53 -8.71
N ALA A 151 6.63 1.44 -9.16
CA ALA A 151 7.08 1.51 -10.55
C ALA A 151 7.84 0.25 -10.98
N MET A 152 8.77 -0.21 -10.14
CA MET A 152 9.49 -1.48 -10.38
C MET A 152 8.51 -2.66 -10.45
N GLY A 153 7.54 -2.72 -9.53
CA GLY A 153 6.52 -3.77 -9.49
C GLY A 153 5.64 -3.77 -10.73
N ALA A 154 5.19 -2.60 -11.16
CA ALA A 154 4.42 -2.41 -12.39
C ALA A 154 5.23 -2.69 -13.68
N GLY A 155 6.54 -2.95 -13.57
CA GLY A 155 7.38 -3.28 -14.72
C GLY A 155 7.83 -2.07 -15.54
N LEU A 156 7.76 -0.86 -14.98
CA LEU A 156 8.26 0.33 -15.63
C LEU A 156 9.79 0.28 -15.78
N PRO A 157 10.37 0.80 -16.87
CA PRO A 157 11.81 0.81 -17.11
C PRO A 157 12.49 1.93 -16.31
N VAL A 158 12.51 1.80 -14.98
CA VAL A 158 12.96 2.84 -14.04
C VAL A 158 14.43 3.25 -14.22
N ASN A 159 15.26 2.38 -14.81
CA ASN A 159 16.69 2.63 -15.01
C ASN A 159 17.00 3.36 -16.32
N ASP A 160 16.04 3.47 -17.24
CA ASP A 160 16.22 4.12 -18.51
C ASP A 160 16.24 5.66 -18.36
N ALA A 161 16.88 6.35 -19.30
CA ALA A 161 16.88 7.82 -19.38
C ALA A 161 15.57 8.36 -19.97
N THR A 162 14.43 7.91 -19.41
CA THR A 162 13.08 8.30 -19.83
C THR A 162 12.20 8.56 -18.62
N GLY A 163 11.27 9.52 -18.73
CA GLY A 163 10.29 9.82 -17.70
C GLY A 163 9.24 8.72 -17.57
N ASN A 164 9.12 8.14 -16.38
CA ASN A 164 8.07 7.17 -16.04
C ASN A 164 7.28 7.71 -14.87
N MET A 165 5.96 7.88 -15.03
CA MET A 165 5.10 8.38 -13.96
C MET A 165 4.26 7.27 -13.36
N VAL A 166 4.31 7.16 -12.04
CA VAL A 166 3.50 6.24 -11.25
C VAL A 166 2.69 7.02 -10.23
N VAL A 167 1.47 6.57 -10.00
CA VAL A 167 0.58 7.05 -8.92
C VAL A 167 0.15 5.84 -8.12
N ASP A 168 0.67 5.71 -6.91
CA ASP A 168 0.30 4.64 -5.99
C ASP A 168 -0.71 5.15 -4.98
N ILE A 169 -1.91 4.58 -4.99
CA ILE A 169 -3.02 4.98 -4.11
C ILE A 169 -3.27 3.87 -3.12
N GLY A 170 -2.65 4.01 -1.95
CA GLY A 170 -2.73 3.03 -0.87
C GLY A 170 -3.95 3.18 0.03
N GLY A 171 -3.83 2.69 1.28
CA GLY A 171 -4.84 2.91 2.31
C GLY A 171 -4.71 4.26 3.00
N GLY A 172 -3.49 4.71 3.29
CA GLY A 172 -3.20 5.94 4.05
C GLY A 172 -2.66 7.09 3.21
N THR A 173 -1.91 6.79 2.15
CA THR A 173 -1.20 7.76 1.32
C THR A 173 -1.47 7.56 -0.16
N THR A 174 -1.40 8.65 -0.92
CA THR A 174 -1.27 8.65 -2.37
C THR A 174 0.11 9.20 -2.70
N GLU A 175 0.92 8.36 -3.33
CA GLU A 175 2.28 8.64 -3.76
C GLU A 175 2.29 8.90 -5.27
N VAL A 176 2.77 10.06 -5.68
CA VAL A 176 2.91 10.45 -7.08
C VAL A 176 4.37 10.68 -7.36
N ALA A 177 4.95 10.03 -8.36
CA ALA A 177 6.35 10.25 -8.71
C ALA A 177 6.63 10.12 -10.20
N VAL A 178 7.60 10.90 -10.66
CA VAL A 178 8.26 10.75 -11.96
C VAL A 178 9.67 10.22 -11.71
N ILE A 179 9.99 9.11 -12.37
CA ILE A 179 11.20 8.32 -12.17
C ILE A 179 11.99 8.25 -13.47
N SER A 180 13.30 8.44 -13.38
CA SER A 180 14.24 8.29 -14.50
C SER A 180 15.62 7.92 -13.99
N LEU A 181 16.41 7.14 -14.74
CA LEU A 181 17.79 6.75 -14.41
C LEU A 181 17.95 6.15 -12.99
N GLY A 182 16.96 5.39 -12.54
CA GLY A 182 16.96 4.75 -11.23
C GLY A 182 16.74 5.70 -10.04
N GLY A 183 16.35 6.95 -10.30
CA GLY A 183 16.07 7.97 -9.28
C GLY A 183 14.69 8.61 -9.41
N ILE A 184 14.15 9.08 -8.29
CA ILE A 184 12.94 9.89 -8.27
C ILE A 184 13.33 11.32 -8.61
N VAL A 185 12.76 11.86 -9.69
CA VAL A 185 13.05 13.22 -10.19
C VAL A 185 12.11 14.25 -9.58
N SER A 186 10.83 13.90 -9.52
CA SER A 186 9.79 14.72 -8.89
C SER A 186 8.84 13.79 -8.15
N SER A 187 8.45 14.13 -6.93
CA SER A 187 7.46 13.37 -6.18
C SER A 187 6.60 14.25 -5.28
N ARG A 188 5.44 13.71 -4.97
CA ARG A 188 4.51 14.27 -3.99
C ARG A 188 3.79 13.15 -3.26
N SER A 189 3.79 13.24 -1.94
CA SER A 189 3.01 12.38 -1.05
C SER A 189 1.90 13.19 -0.42
N ILE A 190 0.68 12.66 -0.44
CA ILE A 190 -0.46 13.24 0.27
C ILE A 190 -1.13 12.19 1.16
N ARG A 191 -1.66 12.62 2.30
CA ARG A 191 -2.35 11.74 3.28
C ARG A 191 -3.84 11.61 2.96
N ILE A 192 -4.15 11.44 1.68
CA ILE A 192 -5.49 11.24 1.13
C ILE A 192 -5.44 9.99 0.28
N ALA A 193 -6.13 8.94 0.75
CA ALA A 193 -6.16 7.65 0.10
C ALA A 193 -7.38 6.85 0.58
N GLY A 194 -7.37 5.52 0.53
CA GLY A 194 -8.51 4.67 0.82
C GLY A 194 -9.24 4.97 2.13
N ASN A 195 -8.52 5.24 3.22
CA ASN A 195 -9.12 5.54 4.53
C ASN A 195 -9.81 6.92 4.57
N ALA A 196 -9.29 7.90 3.82
CA ALA A 196 -9.93 9.20 3.69
C ALA A 196 -11.26 9.08 2.94
N LEU A 197 -11.30 8.24 1.90
CA LEU A 197 -12.54 7.93 1.17
C LEU A 197 -13.56 7.21 2.07
N ASP A 198 -13.15 6.25 2.90
CA ASP A 198 -14.03 5.59 3.87
C ASP A 198 -14.64 6.60 4.85
N SER A 199 -13.81 7.51 5.35
CA SER A 199 -14.27 8.59 6.25
C SER A 199 -15.25 9.54 5.56
N ALA A 200 -15.02 9.87 4.29
CA ALA A 200 -15.91 10.71 3.50
C ALA A 200 -17.28 10.02 3.30
N ILE A 201 -17.29 8.72 3.00
CA ILE A 201 -18.50 7.90 2.87
C ILE A 201 -19.27 7.87 4.20
N ILE A 202 -18.61 7.62 5.34
CA ILE A 202 -19.24 7.61 6.66
C ILE A 202 -19.92 8.95 6.94
N ASN A 203 -19.19 10.05 6.68
CA ASN A 203 -19.68 11.40 6.93
C ASN A 203 -20.88 11.75 6.04
N TYR A 204 -20.80 11.40 4.76
CA TYR A 204 -21.88 11.62 3.80
C TYR A 204 -23.16 10.87 4.20
N LEU A 205 -23.06 9.57 4.47
CA LEU A 205 -24.20 8.74 4.84
C LEU A 205 -24.83 9.18 6.18
N LYS A 206 -23.99 9.62 7.12
CA LYS A 206 -24.46 10.18 8.38
C LYS A 206 -25.26 11.47 8.17
N LYS A 207 -24.81 12.34 7.28
CA LYS A 207 -25.41 13.66 7.03
C LYS A 207 -26.63 13.57 6.14
N GLU A 208 -26.53 12.90 4.98
CA GLU A 208 -27.55 12.91 3.94
C GLU A 208 -28.58 11.78 4.15
N ASN A 209 -28.14 10.58 4.49
CA ASN A 209 -29.04 9.41 4.63
C ASN A 209 -29.45 9.15 6.09
N GLN A 210 -28.92 9.94 7.05
CA GLN A 210 -29.21 9.79 8.49
C GLN A 210 -28.94 8.36 8.99
N ILE A 211 -27.85 7.75 8.49
CA ILE A 211 -27.42 6.40 8.89
C ILE A 211 -25.96 6.44 9.35
N ASN A 212 -25.71 5.90 10.53
CA ASN A 212 -24.37 5.75 11.09
C ASN A 212 -23.86 4.34 10.83
N ILE A 213 -22.71 4.24 10.11
CA ILE A 213 -22.04 2.99 9.76
C ILE A 213 -20.64 2.94 10.36
N GLY A 214 -20.04 1.76 10.44
CA GLY A 214 -18.64 1.57 10.87
C GLY A 214 -17.67 1.53 9.68
N ASP A 215 -16.37 1.61 9.99
CA ASP A 215 -15.28 1.65 9.00
C ASP A 215 -15.34 0.48 8.01
N LYS A 216 -15.60 -0.76 8.52
CA LYS A 216 -15.69 -1.92 7.66
C LYS A 216 -16.81 -1.82 6.62
N MET A 217 -17.98 -1.30 7.02
CA MET A 217 -19.10 -1.09 6.09
C MET A 217 -18.77 -0.01 5.05
N ALA A 218 -18.05 1.03 5.43
CA ALA A 218 -17.61 2.07 4.50
C ALA A 218 -16.62 1.51 3.47
N GLU A 219 -15.66 0.69 3.90
CA GLU A 219 -14.74 -0.02 3.02
C GLU A 219 -15.48 -0.96 2.06
N ASP A 220 -16.45 -1.73 2.57
CA ASP A 220 -17.28 -2.64 1.74
C ASP A 220 -18.07 -1.86 0.67
N ILE A 221 -18.64 -0.70 1.03
CA ILE A 221 -19.33 0.18 0.08
C ILE A 221 -18.38 0.72 -0.97
N LYS A 222 -17.21 1.25 -0.53
CA LYS A 222 -16.18 1.78 -1.42
C LYS A 222 -15.75 0.74 -2.45
N VAL A 223 -15.44 -0.47 -2.00
CA VAL A 223 -15.00 -1.55 -2.89
C VAL A 223 -16.11 -1.99 -3.85
N ALA A 224 -17.37 -1.97 -3.40
CA ALA A 224 -18.49 -2.45 -4.20
C ALA A 224 -18.98 -1.46 -5.26
N ILE A 225 -19.10 -0.16 -4.91
CA ILE A 225 -19.80 0.82 -5.77
C ILE A 225 -19.10 2.18 -5.86
N ALA A 226 -17.88 2.40 -5.32
CA ALA A 226 -17.24 3.68 -5.51
C ALA A 226 -16.79 3.87 -6.96
N SER A 227 -17.12 5.01 -7.54
CA SER A 227 -16.66 5.42 -8.85
C SER A 227 -16.23 6.88 -8.85
N ALA A 228 -15.26 7.20 -9.69
CA ALA A 228 -14.78 8.56 -9.90
C ALA A 228 -15.37 9.19 -11.18
N TYR A 229 -16.02 8.40 -12.02
CA TYR A 229 -16.55 8.83 -13.31
C TYR A 229 -17.99 8.32 -13.50
N GLU A 230 -18.81 9.11 -14.20
CA GLU A 230 -20.18 8.72 -14.49
C GLU A 230 -20.24 7.62 -15.55
N ASP A 231 -21.06 6.60 -15.31
CA ASP A 231 -21.27 5.49 -16.25
C ASP A 231 -22.76 5.33 -16.54
N ASP A 232 -23.10 4.63 -17.62
CA ASP A 232 -24.48 4.42 -18.07
C ASP A 232 -25.33 3.57 -17.09
N GLU A 233 -24.67 2.71 -16.29
CA GLU A 233 -25.33 1.85 -15.30
C GLU A 233 -25.02 2.34 -13.89
N GLU A 234 -26.07 2.73 -13.14
CA GLU A 234 -25.94 3.16 -11.74
C GLU A 234 -25.97 1.96 -10.79
N GLY A 235 -24.84 1.72 -10.10
CA GLY A 235 -24.75 0.72 -9.04
C GLY A 235 -25.59 1.10 -7.82
N VAL A 236 -26.13 0.09 -7.11
CA VAL A 236 -26.88 0.27 -5.85
C VAL A 236 -26.36 -0.73 -4.82
N TYR A 237 -26.19 -0.27 -3.58
CA TYR A 237 -25.70 -1.08 -2.46
C TYR A 237 -26.66 -0.98 -1.26
N GLU A 238 -27.02 -2.13 -0.65
CA GLU A 238 -27.80 -2.16 0.58
C GLU A 238 -26.91 -1.96 1.79
N VAL A 239 -27.08 -0.83 2.47
CA VAL A 239 -26.33 -0.45 3.65
C VAL A 239 -27.12 -0.75 4.91
N ARG A 240 -26.47 -1.36 5.90
CA ARG A 240 -27.02 -1.62 7.24
C ARG A 240 -26.23 -0.87 8.28
N GLY A 241 -26.93 -0.10 9.08
CA GLY A 241 -26.34 0.73 10.13
C GLY A 241 -27.32 1.05 11.23
N ARG A 242 -27.08 2.18 11.89
CA ARG A 242 -27.93 2.70 12.98
C ARG A 242 -28.47 4.06 12.56
N ASP A 243 -29.78 4.26 12.70
CA ASP A 243 -30.42 5.56 12.49
C ASP A 243 -29.84 6.60 13.46
N VAL A 244 -29.49 7.76 12.94
CA VAL A 244 -28.82 8.82 13.72
C VAL A 244 -29.75 9.41 14.77
N ALA A 245 -31.06 9.55 14.48
CA ALA A 245 -32.02 10.19 15.36
C ALA A 245 -32.52 9.24 16.47
N THR A 246 -32.86 7.99 16.09
CA THR A 246 -33.50 7.04 17.00
C THR A 246 -32.52 6.05 17.65
N GLY A 247 -31.34 5.89 17.07
CA GLY A 247 -30.35 4.89 17.50
C GLY A 247 -30.71 3.44 17.13
N LEU A 248 -31.85 3.19 16.47
CA LEU A 248 -32.31 1.87 16.10
C LEU A 248 -31.62 1.37 14.81
N PRO A 249 -31.59 0.03 14.59
CA PRO A 249 -31.12 -0.53 13.32
C PRO A 249 -31.89 0.05 12.13
N LYS A 250 -31.16 0.40 11.06
CA LYS A 250 -31.69 0.98 9.82
C LYS A 250 -31.02 0.32 8.60
N THR A 251 -31.79 0.11 7.57
CA THR A 251 -31.32 -0.30 6.25
C THR A 251 -31.66 0.78 5.23
N ALA A 252 -30.73 1.08 4.31
CA ALA A 252 -30.93 2.04 3.24
C ALA A 252 -30.33 1.48 1.92
N GLN A 253 -30.89 1.89 0.79
CA GLN A 253 -30.32 1.67 -0.53
C GLN A 253 -29.54 2.92 -0.92
N ILE A 254 -28.25 2.76 -1.22
CA ILE A 254 -27.33 3.85 -1.57
C ILE A 254 -26.88 3.66 -3.01
N LYS A 255 -26.88 4.73 -3.78
CA LYS A 255 -26.52 4.74 -5.18
C LYS A 255 -25.03 5.05 -5.38
N GLU A 256 -24.47 4.56 -6.49
CA GLU A 256 -23.12 4.88 -6.93
C GLU A 256 -22.88 6.39 -7.03
N SER A 257 -23.84 7.16 -7.56
CA SER A 257 -23.79 8.60 -7.69
C SER A 257 -23.67 9.33 -6.34
N GLU A 258 -24.29 8.80 -5.28
CA GLU A 258 -24.16 9.34 -3.92
C GLU A 258 -22.75 9.12 -3.36
N ILE A 259 -22.17 7.94 -3.60
CA ILE A 259 -20.81 7.62 -3.17
C ILE A 259 -19.80 8.42 -3.97
N ARG A 260 -19.99 8.59 -5.28
CA ARG A 260 -19.16 9.46 -6.11
C ARG A 260 -19.16 10.91 -5.59
N ALA A 261 -20.33 11.45 -5.25
CA ALA A 261 -20.43 12.77 -4.64
C ALA A 261 -19.72 12.84 -3.27
N ALA A 262 -19.81 11.78 -2.46
CA ALA A 262 -19.15 11.73 -1.15
C ALA A 262 -17.62 11.81 -1.23
N ILE A 263 -17.00 11.18 -2.25
CA ILE A 263 -15.55 11.08 -2.39
C ILE A 263 -14.92 12.12 -3.33
N SER A 264 -15.73 12.96 -3.98
CA SER A 264 -15.27 13.86 -5.04
C SER A 264 -14.14 14.79 -4.60
N GLU A 265 -14.26 15.44 -3.44
CA GLU A 265 -13.23 16.34 -2.91
C GLU A 265 -11.88 15.63 -2.73
N ASN A 266 -11.90 14.40 -2.20
CA ASN A 266 -10.68 13.60 -2.02
C ASN A 266 -10.04 13.22 -3.37
N VAL A 267 -10.88 12.86 -4.35
CA VAL A 267 -10.39 12.53 -5.71
C VAL A 267 -9.81 13.76 -6.39
N ASP A 268 -10.42 14.94 -6.23
CA ASP A 268 -9.90 16.20 -6.77
C ASP A 268 -8.52 16.55 -6.18
N GLU A 269 -8.31 16.32 -4.87
CA GLU A 269 -7.00 16.51 -4.23
C GLU A 269 -5.94 15.54 -4.75
N MET A 270 -6.31 14.28 -5.04
CA MET A 270 -5.40 13.32 -5.69
C MET A 270 -5.01 13.81 -7.10
N ILE A 271 -5.96 14.29 -7.89
CA ILE A 271 -5.70 14.84 -9.25
C ILE A 271 -4.82 16.08 -9.17
N GLU A 272 -5.04 16.94 -8.21
CA GLU A 272 -4.21 18.14 -8.00
C GLU A 272 -2.76 17.74 -7.65
N ALA A 273 -2.55 16.70 -6.82
CA ALA A 273 -1.21 16.19 -6.54
C ALA A 273 -0.50 15.69 -7.81
N ILE A 274 -1.23 15.03 -8.71
CA ILE A 274 -0.70 14.58 -10.02
C ILE A 274 -0.27 15.78 -10.87
N LYS A 275 -1.12 16.80 -11.00
CA LYS A 275 -0.83 18.03 -11.78
C LYS A 275 0.39 18.75 -11.23
N LEU A 276 0.44 18.96 -9.93
CA LEU A 276 1.56 19.63 -9.27
C LEU A 276 2.88 18.85 -9.40
N THR A 277 2.85 17.54 -9.47
CA THR A 277 4.05 16.72 -9.72
C THR A 277 4.52 16.89 -11.16
N LEU A 278 3.61 16.94 -12.14
CA LEU A 278 3.93 17.21 -13.54
C LEU A 278 4.50 18.61 -13.74
N GLU A 279 3.94 19.62 -13.09
CA GLU A 279 4.44 21.00 -13.14
C GLU A 279 5.89 21.13 -12.65
N ASN A 280 6.29 20.33 -11.66
CA ASN A 280 7.64 20.29 -11.11
C ASN A 280 8.58 19.32 -11.87
N THR A 281 8.09 18.66 -12.90
CA THR A 281 8.88 17.71 -13.70
C THR A 281 9.61 18.46 -14.83
N PRO A 282 10.91 18.15 -15.07
CA PRO A 282 11.64 18.70 -16.21
C PRO A 282 10.89 18.48 -17.54
N PRO A 283 10.92 19.45 -18.47
CA PRO A 283 10.13 19.40 -19.70
C PRO A 283 10.36 18.15 -20.55
N GLU A 284 11.59 17.65 -20.62
CA GLU A 284 11.94 16.46 -21.39
C GLU A 284 11.27 15.22 -20.83
N LEU A 285 11.27 15.06 -19.49
CA LEU A 285 10.63 13.94 -18.83
C LEU A 285 9.10 14.07 -18.81
N ALA A 286 8.57 15.30 -18.77
CA ALA A 286 7.14 15.53 -18.91
C ALA A 286 6.65 15.14 -20.32
N ALA A 287 7.46 15.38 -21.36
CA ALA A 287 7.17 14.93 -22.72
C ALA A 287 7.14 13.38 -22.81
N ASP A 288 8.09 12.69 -22.15
CA ASP A 288 8.08 11.23 -22.08
C ASP A 288 6.80 10.71 -21.41
N VAL A 289 6.38 11.34 -20.30
CA VAL A 289 5.14 10.98 -19.59
C VAL A 289 3.91 11.18 -20.46
N MET A 290 3.87 12.22 -21.31
CA MET A 290 2.77 12.42 -22.26
C MET A 290 2.65 11.28 -23.28
N GLU A 291 3.77 10.69 -23.71
CA GLU A 291 3.77 9.56 -24.65
C GLU A 291 3.49 8.21 -23.96
N ARG A 292 4.09 7.98 -22.80
CA ARG A 292 4.04 6.70 -22.09
C ARG A 292 2.80 6.55 -21.22
N GLY A 293 2.25 7.67 -20.77
CA GLY A 293 1.11 7.71 -19.85
C GLY A 293 1.47 7.64 -18.38
N ILE A 294 0.42 7.67 -17.57
CA ILE A 294 0.47 7.53 -16.10
C ILE A 294 0.06 6.12 -15.73
N VAL A 295 0.81 5.47 -14.85
CA VAL A 295 0.49 4.13 -14.33
C VAL A 295 -0.06 4.24 -12.92
N LEU A 296 -1.27 3.71 -12.71
CA LEU A 296 -1.93 3.65 -11.40
C LEU A 296 -1.63 2.31 -10.72
N THR A 297 -1.25 2.38 -9.45
CA THR A 297 -1.00 1.25 -8.57
C THR A 297 -1.73 1.42 -7.24
N GLY A 298 -1.67 0.41 -6.37
CA GLY A 298 -2.38 0.41 -5.09
C GLY A 298 -3.87 0.08 -5.21
N GLY A 299 -4.53 -0.05 -4.06
CA GLY A 299 -5.94 -0.41 -3.99
C GLY A 299 -6.89 0.66 -4.52
N GLY A 300 -6.52 1.94 -4.37
CA GLY A 300 -7.30 3.07 -4.89
C GLY A 300 -7.33 3.14 -6.42
N ALA A 301 -6.34 2.55 -7.10
CA ALA A 301 -6.34 2.45 -8.57
C ALA A 301 -7.55 1.66 -9.12
N LEU A 302 -8.20 0.85 -8.27
CA LEU A 302 -9.37 0.04 -8.62
C LEU A 302 -10.69 0.81 -8.52
N ILE A 303 -10.69 2.08 -8.10
CA ILE A 303 -11.89 2.93 -8.12
C ILE A 303 -12.33 3.09 -9.58
N LYS A 304 -13.58 2.72 -9.84
CA LYS A 304 -14.16 2.68 -11.18
C LYS A 304 -14.06 4.06 -11.87
N GLY A 305 -13.45 4.10 -13.06
CA GLY A 305 -13.33 5.30 -13.87
C GLY A 305 -12.33 6.36 -13.37
N LEU A 306 -11.52 6.07 -12.35
CA LEU A 306 -10.48 6.99 -11.88
C LEU A 306 -9.42 7.25 -12.96
N ASP A 307 -9.04 6.23 -13.72
CA ASP A 307 -8.15 6.30 -14.87
C ASP A 307 -8.69 7.24 -15.96
N LYS A 308 -10.00 7.16 -16.25
CA LYS A 308 -10.69 8.04 -17.20
C LYS A 308 -10.68 9.49 -16.72
N LEU A 309 -11.01 9.73 -15.45
CA LEU A 309 -11.05 11.06 -14.85
C LEU A 309 -9.67 11.71 -14.84
N ILE A 310 -8.62 10.98 -14.48
CA ILE A 310 -7.23 11.47 -14.53
C ILE A 310 -6.83 11.79 -15.98
N THR A 311 -7.12 10.90 -16.93
CA THR A 311 -6.86 11.15 -18.36
C THR A 311 -7.57 12.42 -18.85
N GLU A 312 -8.84 12.62 -18.49
CA GLU A 312 -9.60 13.81 -18.87
C GLU A 312 -9.02 15.08 -18.25
N SER A 313 -8.61 15.01 -16.98
CA SER A 313 -8.11 16.15 -16.22
C SER A 313 -6.69 16.56 -16.59
N THR A 314 -5.82 15.61 -16.99
CA THR A 314 -4.40 15.85 -17.30
C THR A 314 -4.11 15.86 -18.80
N LYS A 315 -5.01 15.31 -19.63
CA LYS A 315 -4.83 15.00 -21.04
C LYS A 315 -3.70 14.01 -21.34
N ILE A 316 -3.28 13.25 -20.31
CA ILE A 316 -2.26 12.20 -20.41
C ILE A 316 -2.96 10.84 -20.28
N PRO A 317 -2.72 9.89 -21.20
CA PRO A 317 -3.28 8.54 -21.06
C PRO A 317 -2.93 7.93 -19.72
N THR A 318 -3.93 7.40 -19.02
CA THR A 318 -3.76 6.81 -17.69
C THR A 318 -4.30 5.39 -17.71
N HIS A 319 -3.58 4.46 -17.10
CA HIS A 319 -3.98 3.06 -17.06
C HIS A 319 -3.61 2.40 -15.73
N VAL A 320 -4.41 1.44 -15.32
CA VAL A 320 -4.18 0.66 -14.10
C VAL A 320 -3.18 -0.45 -14.38
N ALA A 321 -2.21 -0.67 -13.49
CA ALA A 321 -1.26 -1.78 -13.59
C ALA A 321 -1.99 -3.13 -13.56
N GLU A 322 -1.38 -4.17 -14.12
CA GLU A 322 -1.99 -5.52 -14.21
C GLU A 322 -2.34 -6.11 -12.83
N TYR A 323 -1.46 -5.91 -11.83
CA TYR A 323 -1.66 -6.35 -10.44
C TYR A 323 -1.46 -5.17 -9.48
N PRO A 324 -2.38 -4.19 -9.45
CA PRO A 324 -2.13 -2.92 -8.77
C PRO A 324 -1.93 -3.07 -7.26
N LEU A 325 -2.60 -4.02 -6.62
CA LEU A 325 -2.45 -4.33 -5.18
C LEU A 325 -1.09 -4.94 -4.81
N ASP A 326 -0.37 -5.47 -5.79
CA ASP A 326 0.86 -6.24 -5.58
C ASP A 326 2.12 -5.49 -5.99
N CYS A 327 1.97 -4.37 -6.71
CA CYS A 327 3.09 -3.66 -7.33
C CYS A 327 4.18 -3.32 -6.32
N VAL A 328 3.83 -2.73 -5.18
CA VAL A 328 4.81 -2.35 -4.15
C VAL A 328 5.53 -3.59 -3.60
N ALA A 329 4.80 -4.64 -3.27
CA ALA A 329 5.39 -5.89 -2.76
C ALA A 329 6.28 -6.60 -3.81
N ILE A 330 5.87 -6.62 -5.08
CA ILE A 330 6.68 -7.16 -6.17
C ILE A 330 7.94 -6.31 -6.36
N GLY A 331 7.83 -4.99 -6.28
CA GLY A 331 8.95 -4.06 -6.39
C GLY A 331 9.96 -4.25 -5.27
N THR A 332 9.52 -4.37 -4.01
CA THR A 332 10.41 -4.71 -2.89
C THR A 332 11.10 -6.05 -3.13
N GLY A 333 10.38 -7.01 -3.72
CA GLY A 333 10.93 -8.30 -4.13
C GLY A 333 12.03 -8.18 -5.18
N LYS A 334 11.86 -7.34 -6.20
CA LYS A 334 12.88 -7.04 -7.21
C LYS A 334 14.09 -6.32 -6.61
N ALA A 335 13.89 -5.41 -5.66
CA ALA A 335 14.95 -4.71 -4.95
C ALA A 335 15.86 -5.65 -4.12
N LEU A 336 15.39 -6.85 -3.77
CA LEU A 336 16.21 -7.86 -3.09
C LEU A 336 17.40 -8.33 -3.92
N ASP A 337 17.41 -8.15 -5.24
CA ASP A 337 18.56 -8.50 -6.08
C ASP A 337 19.76 -7.62 -5.76
N ASN A 338 19.53 -6.36 -5.39
CA ASN A 338 20.55 -5.36 -5.05
C ASN A 338 20.62 -5.03 -3.54
N ILE A 339 20.05 -5.90 -2.67
CA ILE A 339 19.92 -5.62 -1.23
C ILE A 339 21.25 -5.29 -0.52
N LYS A 340 22.39 -5.81 -1.00
CA LYS A 340 23.70 -5.49 -0.40
C LYS A 340 24.07 -4.03 -0.62
N GLU A 341 23.89 -3.54 -1.84
CA GLU A 341 24.18 -2.15 -2.21
C GLU A 341 23.23 -1.20 -1.48
N LEU A 342 21.94 -1.56 -1.38
CA LEU A 342 20.95 -0.79 -0.63
C LEU A 342 21.28 -0.69 0.86
N ILE A 343 21.75 -1.76 1.50
CA ILE A 343 22.17 -1.73 2.91
C ILE A 343 23.45 -0.89 3.11
N GLU A 344 24.35 -0.87 2.14
CA GLU A 344 25.60 -0.08 2.21
C GLU A 344 25.33 1.41 2.01
N SER A 345 24.39 1.78 1.15
CA SER A 345 23.99 3.18 0.91
C SER A 345 23.11 3.78 2.03
N SER A 346 22.52 2.95 2.89
CA SER A 346 21.67 3.37 4.02
C SER A 346 22.47 3.64 5.31
N LYS A 347 23.81 3.43 5.30
CA LYS A 347 24.73 3.70 6.44
C LYS A 347 25.35 5.09 6.37
#